data_e3a0eaaa5d2d28246353344a096a417e
#
_entry.id   e3a0eaaa5d2d28246353344a096a417e
#
_cell.length_a   1.000
_cell.length_b   1.000
_cell.length_c   1.000
_cell.angle_alpha   90.00
_cell.angle_beta   90.00
_cell.angle_gamma   90.00
#
_symmetry.space_group_name_H-M   'P 1'
#
loop_
_entity.id
_entity.type
_entity.pdbx_description
1 polymer ?
#
loop_
_entity_poly.entity_id
_entity_poly.type
_entity_poly.pdbx_seq_one_letter_code
_entity_poly.pdbx_strand_id
1 'polypeptide(L)'
;MSASREKKIRQDLAAQGVTDPKKIREAEEKAKARKNNILYGVIAGVFVIVAAVLLVYNSGVLQRSATAVTINGEKYTAGQVEYFYANVKSSLLKSGYASFYGIDTSKSLDQQVVSDTMKTALGIEDEGDVTWEQYVRDTAVKQLAMYVLTAQEAEANGMGADEHTQEELDATMEELNAAAKQNGYSTKTYLKLIYGKNMTVDTFKEMVQLVDVATHYQSHYAEELTYTVSDLETYYQGNKSSFDVASYESLYFKGTADSTKDDDGNTVEPTDEENAAAKAKAESDAAAVLARVQGGEALEDVAKDYESASYTSTDAGSNNGSDVANWVFDSTRKAGDSAVVASDSNCYVVVFRSVGRQEYATKDVRHILFKVDESALDSEAETYEADLQAAKDAAKTAAEDALAQWKAGEATEDSFAALANELSADDGSNTNGGLYTKIYKNQMVTEFNDWCFDASRQSGDTGIVYGESSNYKGYHVIYFVGDDVPYWQVQAENALRNTDTEAWLDGLLDSADVVQENGMKHVG
;
A
#
# COMPACT_ATOMS: atom_id res chain seq x y z
N MET A 1 60.19 -37.75 24.78
CA MET A 1 60.84 -38.13 23.49
C MET A 1 60.93 -39.64 23.45
N SER A 2 60.82 -40.28 22.25
CA SER A 2 61.11 -41.75 22.22
C SER A 2 62.58 -41.99 22.44
N ALA A 3 62.92 -43.04 23.18
CA ALA A 3 64.29 -43.48 23.51
C ALA A 3 65.21 -43.53 22.26
N SER A 4 64.67 -43.83 21.09
CA SER A 4 65.37 -43.85 19.81
C SER A 4 65.88 -42.42 19.35
N ARG A 5 65.20 -41.36 19.68
CA ARG A 5 65.57 -39.98 19.27
C ARG A 5 66.56 -39.35 20.24
N GLU A 6 66.49 -39.70 21.53
CA GLU A 6 67.50 -39.38 22.52
C GLU A 6 68.82 -40.03 22.17
N LYS A 7 68.75 -41.34 21.79
CA LYS A 7 69.91 -42.09 21.32
C LYS A 7 70.57 -41.45 20.09
N LYS A 8 69.77 -40.94 19.14
CA LYS A 8 70.24 -40.25 17.92
C LYS A 8 70.95 -38.93 18.27
N ILE A 9 70.37 -38.12 19.16
CA ILE A 9 70.98 -36.81 19.59
C ILE A 9 72.32 -37.11 20.30
N ARG A 10 72.40 -38.10 21.11
CA ARG A 10 73.69 -38.55 21.79
C ARG A 10 74.73 -39.03 20.78
N GLN A 11 74.32 -39.79 19.76
CA GLN A 11 75.21 -40.24 18.68
C GLN A 11 75.75 -39.12 17.84
N ASP A 12 74.86 -38.13 17.45
CA ASP A 12 75.23 -36.97 16.66
C ASP A 12 76.21 -36.06 17.46
N LEU A 13 75.98 -35.86 18.75
CA LEU A 13 76.87 -35.09 19.63
C LEU A 13 78.20 -35.78 19.85
N ALA A 14 78.22 -37.11 20.03
CA ALA A 14 79.45 -37.93 20.15
C ALA A 14 80.26 -37.89 18.86
N ALA A 15 79.63 -37.91 17.69
CA ALA A 15 80.29 -37.73 16.39
C ALA A 15 80.92 -36.33 16.19
N GLN A 16 80.42 -35.33 16.90
CA GLN A 16 80.94 -33.93 16.93
C GLN A 16 81.97 -33.74 18.06
N GLY A 17 82.43 -34.82 18.75
CA GLY A 17 83.44 -34.77 19.82
C GLY A 17 82.94 -34.21 21.15
N VAL A 18 81.63 -34.05 21.35
CA VAL A 18 81.06 -33.56 22.61
C VAL A 18 80.81 -34.70 23.54
N THR A 19 81.73 -34.91 24.51
CA THR A 19 81.70 -36.00 25.52
C THR A 19 81.28 -35.51 26.91
N ASP A 20 81.16 -34.23 27.13
CA ASP A 20 80.75 -33.65 28.41
C ASP A 20 79.25 -33.94 28.70
N PRO A 21 78.96 -34.70 29.79
CA PRO A 21 77.62 -35.08 30.16
C PRO A 21 76.64 -33.86 30.35
N LYS A 22 77.20 -32.73 30.79
CA LYS A 22 76.42 -31.48 31.01
C LYS A 22 75.93 -30.86 29.68
N LYS A 23 76.85 -30.85 28.69
CA LYS A 23 76.53 -30.31 27.35
C LYS A 23 75.53 -31.22 26.60
N ILE A 24 75.64 -32.52 26.76
CA ILE A 24 74.69 -33.51 26.20
C ILE A 24 73.29 -33.24 26.77
N ARG A 25 73.20 -33.11 28.10
CA ARG A 25 71.91 -32.87 28.78
C ARG A 25 71.29 -31.51 28.38
N GLU A 26 72.07 -30.45 28.27
CA GLU A 26 71.62 -29.14 27.78
C GLU A 26 71.09 -29.20 26.32
N ALA A 27 71.72 -29.98 25.45
CA ALA A 27 71.27 -30.18 24.07
C ALA A 27 69.97 -30.98 24.00
N GLU A 28 69.80 -32.00 24.83
CA GLU A 28 68.59 -32.79 24.97
C GLU A 28 67.43 -31.93 25.51
N GLU A 29 67.69 -31.09 26.51
CA GLU A 29 66.69 -30.12 27.03
C GLU A 29 66.30 -29.06 26.02
N LYS A 30 67.27 -28.46 25.26
CA LYS A 30 66.99 -27.52 24.16
C LYS A 30 66.18 -28.20 23.05
N ALA A 31 66.50 -29.43 22.66
CA ALA A 31 65.74 -30.14 21.63
C ALA A 31 64.32 -30.47 22.10
N LYS A 32 64.13 -30.78 23.37
CA LYS A 32 62.82 -31.00 24.01
C LYS A 32 62.01 -29.70 24.06
N ALA A 33 62.66 -28.60 24.50
CA ALA A 33 62.02 -27.27 24.52
C ALA A 33 61.64 -26.80 23.13
N ARG A 34 62.50 -26.95 22.11
CA ARG A 34 62.18 -26.62 20.70
C ARG A 34 60.98 -27.44 20.18
N LYS A 35 60.94 -28.73 20.48
CA LYS A 35 59.80 -29.60 20.10
C LYS A 35 58.50 -29.14 20.77
N ASN A 36 58.56 -28.87 22.08
CA ASN A 36 57.40 -28.36 22.82
C ASN A 36 56.94 -27.01 22.28
N ASN A 37 57.88 -26.10 21.98
CA ASN A 37 57.54 -24.79 21.39
C ASN A 37 56.91 -24.93 20.01
N ILE A 38 57.38 -25.86 19.17
CA ILE A 38 56.75 -26.14 17.86
C ILE A 38 55.36 -26.75 18.10
N LEU A 39 55.22 -27.70 19.04
CA LEU A 39 53.92 -28.29 19.36
C LEU A 39 52.92 -27.25 19.87
N TYR A 40 53.35 -26.40 20.82
CA TYR A 40 52.48 -25.29 21.31
C TYR A 40 52.17 -24.28 20.22
N GLY A 41 53.12 -23.97 19.34
CA GLY A 41 52.85 -23.11 18.18
C GLY A 41 51.80 -23.69 17.22
N VAL A 42 51.87 -24.99 16.94
CA VAL A 42 50.88 -25.69 16.13
C VAL A 42 49.51 -25.69 16.81
N ILE A 43 49.46 -26.00 18.11
CA ILE A 43 48.20 -25.97 18.89
C ILE A 43 47.60 -24.55 18.88
N ALA A 44 48.40 -23.53 19.16
CA ALA A 44 47.96 -22.14 19.12
C ALA A 44 47.43 -21.75 17.71
N GLY A 45 48.15 -22.16 16.65
CA GLY A 45 47.70 -21.96 15.27
C GLY A 45 46.34 -22.62 14.97
N VAL A 46 46.14 -23.85 15.41
CA VAL A 46 44.86 -24.56 15.29
C VAL A 46 43.74 -23.82 16.05
N PHE A 47 44.02 -23.36 17.28
CA PHE A 47 43.05 -22.57 18.05
C PHE A 47 42.67 -21.27 17.36
N VAL A 48 43.63 -20.53 16.77
CA VAL A 48 43.35 -19.31 16.01
C VAL A 48 42.50 -19.62 14.79
N ILE A 49 42.80 -20.68 14.05
CA ILE A 49 42.01 -21.09 12.89
C ILE A 49 40.57 -21.46 13.30
N VAL A 50 40.43 -22.29 14.36
CA VAL A 50 39.11 -22.68 14.88
C VAL A 50 38.33 -21.46 15.37
N ALA A 51 38.97 -20.55 16.11
CA ALA A 51 38.34 -19.29 16.53
C ALA A 51 37.90 -18.42 15.33
N ALA A 52 38.74 -18.29 14.31
CA ALA A 52 38.39 -17.57 13.09
C ALA A 52 37.20 -18.21 12.35
N VAL A 53 37.17 -19.53 12.20
CA VAL A 53 36.06 -20.27 11.61
C VAL A 53 34.78 -20.07 12.42
N LEU A 54 34.84 -20.14 13.75
CA LEU A 54 33.70 -19.91 14.63
C LEU A 54 33.21 -18.45 14.54
N LEU A 55 34.13 -17.50 14.47
CA LEU A 55 33.76 -16.08 14.28
C LEU A 55 33.05 -15.83 12.92
N VAL A 56 33.55 -16.42 11.84
CA VAL A 56 32.91 -16.35 10.52
C VAL A 56 31.53 -17.04 10.54
N TYR A 57 31.47 -18.22 11.13
CA TYR A 57 30.19 -18.96 11.26
C TYR A 57 29.14 -18.19 12.09
N ASN A 58 29.55 -17.66 13.25
CA ASN A 58 28.67 -16.89 14.14
C ASN A 58 28.36 -15.48 13.61
N SER A 59 29.15 -14.98 12.66
CA SER A 59 28.87 -13.65 12.04
C SER A 59 27.65 -13.65 11.13
N GLY A 60 27.13 -14.83 10.75
CA GLY A 60 26.03 -14.99 9.81
C GLY A 60 26.40 -14.65 8.35
N VAL A 61 27.68 -14.39 8.04
CA VAL A 61 28.11 -14.04 6.67
C VAL A 61 27.78 -15.16 5.69
N LEU A 62 28.07 -16.42 6.06
CA LEU A 62 27.84 -17.56 5.18
C LEU A 62 26.34 -17.77 4.90
N GLN A 63 25.50 -17.53 5.90
CA GLN A 63 24.05 -17.69 5.78
C GLN A 63 23.45 -16.62 4.88
N ARG A 64 23.73 -15.32 5.15
CA ARG A 64 23.16 -14.22 4.39
C ARG A 64 23.68 -14.09 2.95
N SER A 65 24.91 -14.56 2.68
CA SER A 65 25.51 -14.57 1.33
C SER A 65 25.25 -15.85 0.54
N ALA A 66 24.54 -16.82 1.12
CA ALA A 66 24.17 -18.04 0.39
C ALA A 66 23.20 -17.68 -0.75
N THR A 67 23.42 -18.22 -1.94
CA THR A 67 22.50 -18.07 -3.05
C THR A 67 21.15 -18.69 -2.69
N ALA A 68 20.11 -17.87 -2.64
CA ALA A 68 18.75 -18.27 -2.31
C ALA A 68 17.88 -18.41 -3.56
N VAL A 69 18.09 -17.55 -4.55
CA VAL A 69 17.35 -17.55 -5.83
C VAL A 69 18.31 -17.26 -6.97
N THR A 70 18.09 -17.92 -8.09
CA THR A 70 18.71 -17.58 -9.38
C THR A 70 17.62 -17.13 -10.33
N ILE A 71 17.78 -15.95 -10.97
CA ILE A 71 16.83 -15.38 -11.92
C ILE A 71 17.60 -15.16 -13.22
N ASN A 72 17.21 -15.84 -14.29
CA ASN A 72 17.89 -15.80 -15.59
C ASN A 72 19.42 -16.01 -15.49
N GLY A 73 19.86 -16.87 -14.55
CA GLY A 73 21.27 -17.18 -14.31
C GLY A 73 21.99 -16.21 -13.35
N GLU A 74 21.39 -15.09 -12.97
CA GLU A 74 21.89 -14.17 -11.97
C GLU A 74 21.51 -14.60 -10.55
N LYS A 75 22.44 -14.47 -9.61
CA LYS A 75 22.31 -15.04 -8.26
C LYS A 75 21.94 -13.99 -7.23
N TYR A 76 20.89 -14.27 -6.47
CA TYR A 76 20.41 -13.45 -5.36
C TYR A 76 20.59 -14.18 -4.04
N THR A 77 21.07 -13.46 -3.05
CA THR A 77 21.44 -14.00 -1.74
C THR A 77 20.25 -14.13 -0.81
N ALA A 78 20.38 -14.93 0.24
CA ALA A 78 19.36 -15.04 1.29
C ALA A 78 19.08 -13.68 1.96
N GLY A 79 20.08 -12.79 2.07
CA GLY A 79 19.87 -11.43 2.61
C GLY A 79 18.99 -10.55 1.73
N GLN A 80 19.08 -10.68 0.40
CA GLN A 80 18.24 -9.94 -0.54
C GLN A 80 16.79 -10.47 -0.52
N VAL A 81 16.59 -11.79 -0.52
CA VAL A 81 15.25 -12.39 -0.41
C VAL A 81 14.61 -12.07 0.96
N GLU A 82 15.40 -11.96 2.04
CA GLU A 82 14.92 -11.62 3.39
C GLU A 82 14.18 -10.26 3.42
N TYR A 83 14.57 -9.30 2.58
CA TYR A 83 13.88 -8.01 2.45
C TYR A 83 12.41 -8.21 2.05
N PHE A 84 12.15 -8.95 0.99
CA PHE A 84 10.79 -9.23 0.51
C PHE A 84 10.04 -10.16 1.45
N TYR A 85 10.70 -11.18 1.99
CA TYR A 85 10.11 -12.08 2.99
C TYR A 85 9.56 -11.31 4.21
N ALA A 86 10.35 -10.39 4.77
CA ALA A 86 9.93 -9.60 5.92
C ALA A 86 8.75 -8.69 5.60
N ASN A 87 8.73 -8.06 4.40
CA ASN A 87 7.63 -7.21 3.96
C ASN A 87 6.34 -8.01 3.74
N VAL A 88 6.39 -9.15 3.05
CA VAL A 88 5.24 -10.05 2.85
C VAL A 88 4.70 -10.54 4.18
N LYS A 89 5.57 -11.03 5.07
CA LYS A 89 5.19 -11.51 6.40
C LYS A 89 4.55 -10.40 7.25
N SER A 90 5.13 -9.20 7.24
CA SER A 90 4.60 -8.05 7.98
C SER A 90 3.21 -7.66 7.48
N SER A 91 3.00 -7.63 6.16
CA SER A 91 1.70 -7.34 5.55
C SER A 91 0.66 -8.39 5.90
N LEU A 92 1.03 -9.67 5.83
CA LEU A 92 0.15 -10.79 6.16
C LEU A 92 -0.30 -10.79 7.64
N LEU A 93 0.62 -10.44 8.55
CA LEU A 93 0.37 -10.43 9.99
C LEU A 93 -0.18 -9.10 10.53
N LYS A 94 -0.40 -8.09 9.68
CA LYS A 94 -1.02 -6.83 10.08
C LYS A 94 -2.38 -7.07 10.73
N SER A 95 -2.70 -6.26 11.77
CA SER A 95 -3.97 -6.35 12.48
C SER A 95 -5.17 -6.33 11.52
N GLY A 96 -6.06 -7.32 11.65
CA GLY A 96 -7.22 -7.53 10.78
C GLY A 96 -6.97 -8.53 9.63
N TYR A 97 -5.83 -8.47 8.95
CA TYR A 97 -5.53 -9.40 7.85
C TYR A 97 -5.29 -10.83 8.35
N ALA A 98 -4.50 -11.01 9.41
CA ALA A 98 -4.26 -12.33 9.97
C ALA A 98 -5.57 -13.06 10.32
N SER A 99 -6.53 -12.36 10.95
CA SER A 99 -7.84 -12.91 11.26
C SER A 99 -8.67 -13.23 10.01
N PHE A 100 -8.61 -12.37 8.99
CA PHE A 100 -9.30 -12.59 7.71
C PHE A 100 -8.78 -13.85 7.01
N TYR A 101 -7.47 -14.07 7.03
CA TYR A 101 -6.84 -15.25 6.46
C TYR A 101 -6.92 -16.49 7.35
N GLY A 102 -7.48 -16.39 8.57
CA GLY A 102 -7.57 -17.50 9.51
C GLY A 102 -6.24 -17.89 10.15
N ILE A 103 -5.28 -16.94 10.20
CA ILE A 103 -3.95 -17.16 10.79
C ILE A 103 -4.01 -16.95 12.30
N ASP A 104 -3.59 -17.97 13.05
CA ASP A 104 -3.38 -17.90 14.49
C ASP A 104 -1.98 -17.31 14.78
N THR A 105 -1.95 -16.01 15.15
CA THR A 105 -0.69 -15.29 15.41
C THR A 105 0.08 -15.80 16.64
N SER A 106 -0.51 -16.69 17.44
CA SER A 106 0.17 -17.36 18.56
C SER A 106 1.01 -18.57 18.13
N LYS A 107 0.83 -19.04 16.89
CA LYS A 107 1.56 -20.16 16.31
C LYS A 107 2.50 -19.69 15.20
N SER A 108 3.55 -20.45 14.95
CA SER A 108 4.44 -20.18 13.81
C SER A 108 3.75 -20.52 12.47
N LEU A 109 4.11 -19.78 11.40
CA LEU A 109 3.50 -19.92 10.07
C LEU A 109 3.78 -21.29 9.42
N ASP A 110 4.88 -21.95 9.77
CA ASP A 110 5.24 -23.29 9.29
C ASP A 110 4.36 -24.41 9.85
N GLN A 111 3.61 -24.12 10.94
CA GLN A 111 2.69 -25.06 11.58
C GLN A 111 1.23 -24.87 11.13
N GLN A 112 0.97 -23.96 10.23
CA GLN A 112 -0.37 -23.59 9.81
C GLN A 112 -0.50 -23.75 8.29
N VAL A 113 -1.46 -24.59 7.87
CA VAL A 113 -1.73 -24.87 6.46
C VAL A 113 -2.73 -23.83 5.93
N VAL A 114 -2.51 -23.36 4.71
CA VAL A 114 -3.44 -22.49 3.98
C VAL A 114 -4.69 -23.31 3.64
N SER A 115 -5.87 -22.83 4.02
CA SER A 115 -7.13 -23.53 3.71
C SER A 115 -7.42 -23.52 2.20
N ASP A 116 -8.19 -24.53 1.72
CA ASP A 116 -8.52 -24.64 0.29
C ASP A 116 -9.25 -23.39 -0.24
N THR A 117 -10.11 -22.79 0.59
CA THR A 117 -10.75 -21.51 0.25
C THR A 117 -9.74 -20.39 0.06
N MET A 118 -8.73 -20.30 0.94
CA MET A 118 -7.68 -19.31 0.81
C MET A 118 -6.73 -19.62 -0.34
N LYS A 119 -6.41 -20.88 -0.62
CA LYS A 119 -5.63 -21.24 -1.81
C LYS A 119 -6.28 -20.72 -3.08
N THR A 120 -7.58 -20.96 -3.24
CA THR A 120 -8.35 -20.44 -4.38
C THR A 120 -8.31 -18.91 -4.44
N ALA A 121 -8.52 -18.24 -3.31
CA ALA A 121 -8.52 -16.77 -3.24
C ALA A 121 -7.14 -16.13 -3.52
N LEU A 122 -6.06 -16.86 -3.19
CA LEU A 122 -4.67 -16.41 -3.37
C LEU A 122 -4.02 -16.91 -4.66
N GLY A 123 -4.76 -17.65 -5.50
CA GLY A 123 -4.24 -18.24 -6.75
C GLY A 123 -3.16 -19.28 -6.53
N ILE A 124 -3.19 -20.03 -5.42
CA ILE A 124 -2.24 -21.11 -5.14
C ILE A 124 -2.72 -22.36 -5.87
N GLU A 125 -1.96 -22.78 -6.88
CA GLU A 125 -2.30 -23.94 -7.73
C GLU A 125 -1.89 -25.29 -7.11
N ASP A 126 -1.01 -25.28 -6.08
CA ASP A 126 -0.54 -26.49 -5.43
C ASP A 126 -1.68 -27.15 -4.63
N GLU A 127 -2.05 -28.38 -5.02
CA GLU A 127 -3.07 -29.21 -4.35
C GLU A 127 -2.59 -29.82 -3.02
N GLY A 128 -1.27 -29.76 -2.71
CA GLY A 128 -0.68 -30.26 -1.48
C GLY A 128 -0.91 -29.35 -0.27
N ASP A 129 -0.42 -29.79 0.89
CA ASP A 129 -0.44 -29.00 2.12
C ASP A 129 0.58 -27.86 2.02
N VAL A 130 0.16 -26.67 1.61
CA VAL A 130 0.98 -25.45 1.59
C VAL A 130 0.86 -24.75 2.94
N THR A 131 1.98 -24.53 3.62
CA THR A 131 1.99 -23.75 4.87
C THR A 131 2.01 -22.24 4.59
N TRP A 132 1.56 -21.42 5.55
CA TRP A 132 1.70 -19.97 5.45
C TRP A 132 3.17 -19.52 5.34
N GLU A 133 4.09 -20.24 5.96
CA GLU A 133 5.54 -19.98 5.80
C GLU A 133 6.00 -20.22 4.36
N GLN A 134 5.54 -21.30 3.72
CA GLN A 134 5.84 -21.58 2.32
C GLN A 134 5.27 -20.50 1.41
N TYR A 135 4.01 -20.13 1.60
CA TYR A 135 3.37 -19.05 0.86
C TYR A 135 4.15 -17.73 0.95
N VAL A 136 4.58 -17.31 2.16
CA VAL A 136 5.38 -16.09 2.35
C VAL A 136 6.71 -16.16 1.58
N ARG A 137 7.39 -17.32 1.62
CA ARG A 137 8.66 -17.51 0.89
C ARG A 137 8.48 -17.46 -0.63
N ASP A 138 7.48 -18.14 -1.16
CA ASP A 138 7.23 -18.18 -2.59
C ASP A 138 6.79 -16.81 -3.09
N THR A 139 5.94 -16.09 -2.35
CA THR A 139 5.56 -14.72 -2.65
C THR A 139 6.76 -13.76 -2.62
N ALA A 140 7.67 -13.92 -1.64
CA ALA A 140 8.89 -13.11 -1.57
C ALA A 140 9.82 -13.35 -2.77
N VAL A 141 9.93 -14.59 -3.24
CA VAL A 141 10.70 -14.93 -4.44
C VAL A 141 10.04 -14.33 -5.69
N LYS A 142 8.72 -14.44 -5.81
CA LYS A 142 7.97 -13.84 -6.93
C LYS A 142 8.14 -12.31 -6.96
N GLN A 143 8.05 -11.63 -5.80
CA GLN A 143 8.27 -10.19 -5.72
C GLN A 143 9.69 -9.80 -6.09
N LEU A 144 10.72 -10.47 -5.55
CA LEU A 144 12.10 -10.21 -5.95
C LEU A 144 12.28 -10.36 -7.46
N ALA A 145 11.77 -11.45 -8.05
CA ALA A 145 11.89 -11.69 -9.48
C ALA A 145 11.22 -10.58 -10.29
N MET A 146 10.01 -10.16 -9.91
CA MET A 146 9.29 -9.08 -10.57
C MET A 146 10.11 -7.77 -10.56
N TYR A 147 10.61 -7.34 -9.40
CA TYR A 147 11.39 -6.11 -9.30
C TYR A 147 12.71 -6.19 -10.07
N VAL A 148 13.40 -7.34 -10.02
CA VAL A 148 14.64 -7.56 -10.78
C VAL A 148 14.39 -7.45 -12.28
N LEU A 149 13.37 -8.14 -12.79
CA LEU A 149 13.06 -8.15 -14.22
C LEU A 149 12.61 -6.77 -14.71
N THR A 150 11.79 -6.07 -13.91
CA THR A 150 11.36 -4.71 -14.22
C THR A 150 12.54 -3.73 -14.21
N ALA A 151 13.47 -3.85 -13.25
CA ALA A 151 14.67 -3.00 -13.22
C ALA A 151 15.61 -3.31 -14.39
N GLN A 152 15.72 -4.57 -14.85
CA GLN A 152 16.47 -4.93 -16.05
C GLN A 152 15.86 -4.31 -17.31
N GLU A 153 14.54 -4.28 -17.43
CA GLU A 153 13.82 -3.54 -18.49
C GLU A 153 14.10 -2.03 -18.40
N ALA A 154 14.07 -1.46 -17.20
CA ALA A 154 14.41 -0.05 -16.96
C ALA A 154 15.82 0.27 -17.47
N GLU A 155 16.82 -0.54 -17.11
CA GLU A 155 18.20 -0.35 -17.55
C GLU A 155 18.34 -0.49 -19.07
N ALA A 156 17.65 -1.47 -19.69
CA ALA A 156 17.66 -1.68 -21.12
C ALA A 156 17.07 -0.48 -21.89
N ASN A 157 16.15 0.25 -21.27
CA ASN A 157 15.52 1.46 -21.82
C ASN A 157 16.19 2.77 -21.37
N GLY A 158 17.32 2.70 -20.65
CA GLY A 158 18.07 3.87 -20.22
C GLY A 158 17.49 4.61 -19.00
N MET A 159 16.62 3.93 -18.26
CA MET A 159 15.95 4.42 -17.05
C MET A 159 16.43 3.67 -15.80
N GLY A 160 17.71 3.34 -15.73
CA GLY A 160 18.33 2.77 -14.54
C GLY A 160 18.45 3.77 -13.39
N ALA A 161 19.23 3.39 -12.36
CA ALA A 161 19.47 4.26 -11.22
C ALA A 161 20.12 5.60 -11.65
N ASP A 162 19.56 6.71 -11.15
CA ASP A 162 19.97 8.08 -11.48
C ASP A 162 20.06 8.96 -10.22
N GLU A 163 20.14 10.28 -10.38
CA GLU A 163 20.24 11.24 -9.28
C GLU A 163 18.95 11.24 -8.43
N HIS A 164 17.77 11.09 -9.04
CA HIS A 164 16.49 11.05 -8.34
C HIS A 164 16.35 9.80 -7.46
N THR A 165 16.67 8.62 -7.99
CA THR A 165 16.67 7.37 -7.20
C THR A 165 17.69 7.41 -6.05
N GLN A 166 18.79 8.16 -6.21
CA GLN A 166 19.75 8.37 -5.13
C GLN A 166 19.21 9.31 -4.05
N GLU A 167 18.49 10.36 -4.42
CA GLU A 167 17.85 11.29 -3.47
C GLU A 167 16.77 10.57 -2.65
N GLU A 168 15.94 9.73 -3.27
CA GLU A 168 14.93 8.94 -2.57
C GLU A 168 15.55 7.89 -1.64
N LEU A 169 16.63 7.24 -2.06
CA LEU A 169 17.38 6.35 -1.19
C LEU A 169 17.93 7.09 0.04
N ASP A 170 18.49 8.29 -0.15
CA ASP A 170 19.04 9.08 0.95
C ASP A 170 17.95 9.55 1.92
N ALA A 171 16.77 9.95 1.42
CA ALA A 171 15.61 10.28 2.23
C ALA A 171 15.10 9.06 3.04
N THR A 172 14.95 7.90 2.40
CA THR A 172 14.59 6.65 3.06
C THR A 172 15.59 6.28 4.17
N MET A 173 16.87 6.47 3.92
CA MET A 173 17.91 6.20 4.91
C MET A 173 17.90 7.19 6.07
N GLU A 174 17.55 8.46 5.83
CA GLU A 174 17.38 9.46 6.88
C GLU A 174 16.22 9.11 7.79
N GLU A 175 15.06 8.77 7.24
CA GLU A 175 13.87 8.32 7.99
C GLU A 175 14.18 7.07 8.81
N LEU A 176 14.85 6.08 8.22
CA LEU A 176 15.25 4.85 8.91
C LEU A 176 16.18 5.14 10.09
N ASN A 177 17.15 6.05 9.91
CA ASN A 177 18.08 6.46 10.95
C ASN A 177 17.37 7.20 12.09
N ALA A 178 16.40 8.07 11.76
CA ALA A 178 15.58 8.78 12.73
C ALA A 178 14.71 7.81 13.54
N ALA A 179 14.02 6.88 12.88
CA ALA A 179 13.22 5.84 13.52
C ALA A 179 14.04 4.93 14.44
N ALA A 180 15.22 4.49 13.98
CA ALA A 180 16.13 3.70 14.80
C ALA A 180 16.55 4.45 16.06
N LYS A 181 16.94 5.72 15.93
CA LYS A 181 17.34 6.58 17.04
C LYS A 181 16.18 6.80 18.04
N GLN A 182 14.97 7.07 17.55
CA GLN A 182 13.78 7.24 18.37
C GLN A 182 13.49 6.00 19.23
N ASN A 183 13.73 4.81 18.68
CA ASN A 183 13.56 3.54 19.37
C ASN A 183 14.79 3.10 20.20
N GLY A 184 15.86 3.91 20.26
CA GLY A 184 17.05 3.63 21.08
C GLY A 184 18.00 2.61 20.44
N TYR A 185 17.94 2.38 19.14
CA TYR A 185 18.75 1.41 18.42
C TYR A 185 19.75 2.09 17.44
N SER A 186 20.81 1.35 17.08
CA SER A 186 21.56 1.67 15.87
C SER A 186 20.78 1.21 14.63
N THR A 187 20.94 1.88 13.50
CA THR A 187 20.34 1.51 12.20
C THR A 187 20.52 0.03 11.89
N LYS A 188 21.74 -0.48 12.08
CA LYS A 188 22.05 -1.91 11.87
C LYS A 188 21.23 -2.84 12.77
N THR A 189 21.01 -2.47 14.03
CA THR A 189 20.24 -3.28 14.98
C THR A 189 18.76 -3.19 14.64
N TYR A 190 18.29 -2.00 14.31
CA TYR A 190 16.89 -1.74 13.94
C TYR A 190 16.49 -2.50 12.67
N LEU A 191 17.33 -2.48 11.63
CA LEU A 191 17.12 -3.29 10.42
C LEU A 191 17.00 -4.80 10.72
N LYS A 192 17.84 -5.32 11.63
CA LYS A 192 17.74 -6.73 12.02
C LYS A 192 16.48 -7.08 12.81
N LEU A 193 15.92 -6.11 13.53
CA LEU A 193 14.64 -6.30 14.24
C LEU A 193 13.46 -6.36 13.27
N ILE A 194 13.50 -5.54 12.20
CA ILE A 194 12.42 -5.46 11.21
C ILE A 194 12.54 -6.59 10.18
N TYR A 195 13.72 -6.75 9.58
CA TYR A 195 13.93 -7.62 8.41
C TYR A 195 14.60 -8.96 8.75
N GLY A 196 14.98 -9.19 10.01
CA GLY A 196 15.65 -10.43 10.40
C GLY A 196 17.18 -10.34 10.43
N LYS A 197 17.80 -11.43 10.93
CA LYS A 197 19.24 -11.49 11.25
C LYS A 197 20.18 -11.34 10.05
N ASN A 198 19.71 -11.67 8.86
CA ASN A 198 20.52 -11.65 7.63
C ASN A 198 20.60 -10.25 7.01
N MET A 199 19.72 -9.33 7.38
CA MET A 199 19.69 -7.97 6.83
C MET A 199 20.93 -7.17 7.21
N THR A 200 21.50 -6.47 6.24
CA THR A 200 22.57 -5.49 6.41
C THR A 200 22.15 -4.13 5.85
N VAL A 201 22.84 -3.06 6.25
CA VAL A 201 22.55 -1.73 5.70
C VAL A 201 22.78 -1.69 4.18
N ASP A 202 23.86 -2.34 3.71
CA ASP A 202 24.18 -2.36 2.28
C ASP A 202 23.13 -3.13 1.47
N THR A 203 22.71 -4.32 1.96
CA THR A 203 21.64 -5.11 1.31
C THR A 203 20.31 -4.35 1.32
N PHE A 204 19.99 -3.65 2.41
CA PHE A 204 18.78 -2.84 2.49
C PHE A 204 18.79 -1.73 1.44
N LYS A 205 19.90 -0.98 1.34
CA LYS A 205 20.05 0.07 0.32
C LYS A 205 19.92 -0.46 -1.10
N GLU A 206 20.55 -1.60 -1.38
CA GLU A 206 20.48 -2.26 -2.68
C GLU A 206 19.03 -2.63 -3.02
N MET A 207 18.26 -3.18 -2.08
CA MET A 207 16.87 -3.57 -2.34
C MET A 207 15.94 -2.36 -2.44
N VAL A 208 16.15 -1.31 -1.66
CA VAL A 208 15.39 -0.06 -1.80
C VAL A 208 15.60 0.54 -3.19
N GLN A 209 16.85 0.66 -3.63
CA GLN A 209 17.16 1.21 -4.96
C GLN A 209 16.60 0.33 -6.09
N LEU A 210 16.67 -1.00 -5.95
CA LEU A 210 16.05 -1.93 -6.91
C LEU A 210 14.53 -1.70 -7.03
N VAL A 211 13.85 -1.61 -5.89
CA VAL A 211 12.38 -1.40 -5.86
C VAL A 211 12.03 -0.03 -6.45
N ASP A 212 12.81 0.99 -6.16
CA ASP A 212 12.59 2.34 -6.64
C ASP A 212 12.72 2.44 -8.16
N VAL A 213 13.84 1.98 -8.73
CA VAL A 213 14.05 1.93 -10.20
C VAL A 213 12.92 1.15 -10.89
N ALA A 214 12.56 -0.01 -10.36
CA ALA A 214 11.50 -0.82 -10.95
C ALA A 214 10.12 -0.14 -10.87
N THR A 215 9.81 0.52 -9.75
CA THR A 215 8.52 1.22 -9.56
C THR A 215 8.42 2.44 -10.48
N HIS A 216 9.48 3.22 -10.62
CA HIS A 216 9.53 4.34 -11.57
C HIS A 216 9.32 3.87 -13.00
N TYR A 217 10.02 2.81 -13.40
CA TYR A 217 9.86 2.28 -14.76
C TYR A 217 8.46 1.70 -14.99
N GLN A 218 7.89 1.00 -14.01
CA GLN A 218 6.51 0.50 -14.11
C GLN A 218 5.51 1.66 -14.28
N SER A 219 5.69 2.76 -13.54
CA SER A 219 4.85 3.96 -13.68
C SER A 219 5.00 4.58 -15.07
N HIS A 220 6.24 4.73 -15.55
CA HIS A 220 6.52 5.24 -16.90
C HIS A 220 5.90 4.33 -17.98
N TYR A 221 6.07 3.01 -17.89
CA TYR A 221 5.44 2.07 -18.81
C TYR A 221 3.93 2.24 -18.84
N ALA A 222 3.30 2.33 -17.67
CA ALA A 222 1.85 2.53 -17.57
C ALA A 222 1.41 3.86 -18.17
N GLU A 223 2.17 4.95 -17.99
CA GLU A 223 1.87 6.28 -18.55
C GLU A 223 1.99 6.32 -20.07
N GLU A 224 2.89 5.52 -20.66
CA GLU A 224 3.06 5.43 -22.11
C GLU A 224 1.94 4.66 -22.81
N LEU A 225 1.16 3.85 -22.08
CA LEU A 225 0.00 3.15 -22.63
C LEU A 225 -1.08 4.15 -23.03
N THR A 226 -1.48 4.09 -24.29
CA THR A 226 -2.51 4.97 -24.86
C THR A 226 -3.65 4.15 -25.46
N TYR A 227 -4.88 4.60 -25.25
CA TYR A 227 -6.06 3.88 -25.70
C TYR A 227 -6.97 4.77 -26.55
N THR A 228 -7.56 4.18 -27.58
CA THR A 228 -8.63 4.85 -28.32
C THR A 228 -9.96 4.72 -27.58
N VAL A 229 -10.91 5.61 -27.87
CA VAL A 229 -12.28 5.50 -27.33
C VAL A 229 -12.93 4.14 -27.65
N SER A 230 -12.55 3.52 -28.80
CA SER A 230 -13.02 2.19 -29.17
C SER A 230 -12.45 1.10 -28.26
N ASP A 231 -11.21 1.22 -27.84
CA ASP A 231 -10.58 0.29 -26.89
C ASP A 231 -11.27 0.37 -25.53
N LEU A 232 -11.51 1.60 -25.03
CA LEU A 232 -12.22 1.86 -23.78
C LEU A 232 -13.66 1.33 -23.82
N GLU A 233 -14.37 1.55 -24.95
CA GLU A 233 -15.72 1.01 -25.13
C GLU A 233 -15.72 -0.51 -25.13
N THR A 234 -14.76 -1.14 -25.81
CA THR A 234 -14.63 -2.60 -25.85
C THR A 234 -14.38 -3.18 -24.45
N TYR A 235 -13.49 -2.54 -23.70
CA TYR A 235 -13.19 -2.93 -22.32
C TYR A 235 -14.42 -2.77 -21.41
N TYR A 236 -15.10 -1.62 -21.48
CA TYR A 236 -16.33 -1.38 -20.74
C TYR A 236 -17.40 -2.44 -21.05
N GLN A 237 -17.63 -2.76 -22.34
CA GLN A 237 -18.65 -3.75 -22.73
C GLN A 237 -18.38 -5.15 -22.15
N GLY A 238 -17.09 -5.51 -21.99
CA GLY A 238 -16.66 -6.77 -21.35
C GLY A 238 -16.78 -6.76 -19.82
N ASN A 239 -16.83 -5.57 -19.19
CA ASN A 239 -16.70 -5.40 -17.76
C ASN A 239 -17.82 -4.53 -17.13
N LYS A 240 -19.00 -4.45 -17.72
CA LYS A 240 -20.10 -3.56 -17.31
C LYS A 240 -20.42 -3.60 -15.83
N SER A 241 -20.39 -4.77 -15.22
CA SER A 241 -20.69 -4.95 -13.80
C SER A 241 -19.74 -4.19 -12.85
N SER A 242 -18.57 -3.81 -13.34
CA SER A 242 -17.57 -3.05 -12.57
C SER A 242 -17.70 -1.53 -12.76
N PHE A 243 -18.43 -1.08 -13.78
CA PHE A 243 -18.56 0.33 -14.15
C PHE A 243 -19.97 0.88 -13.98
N ASP A 244 -20.99 0.04 -14.20
CA ASP A 244 -22.35 0.49 -14.13
C ASP A 244 -22.73 0.82 -12.68
N VAL A 245 -23.43 1.93 -12.53
CA VAL A 245 -24.01 2.38 -11.28
C VAL A 245 -25.52 2.50 -11.43
N ALA A 246 -26.24 2.29 -10.32
CA ALA A 246 -27.70 2.43 -10.29
C ALA A 246 -28.10 3.77 -9.69
N SER A 247 -29.09 4.43 -10.30
CA SER A 247 -29.80 5.56 -9.72
C SER A 247 -31.20 5.09 -9.29
N TYR A 248 -31.52 5.31 -8.01
CA TYR A 248 -32.79 4.87 -7.42
C TYR A 248 -33.11 5.69 -6.16
N GLU A 249 -34.36 5.62 -5.74
CA GLU A 249 -34.79 6.06 -4.42
C GLU A 249 -35.10 4.85 -3.55
N SER A 250 -34.88 4.97 -2.25
CA SER A 250 -35.26 3.95 -1.29
C SER A 250 -35.81 4.55 -0.01
N LEU A 251 -36.81 3.88 0.58
CA LEU A 251 -37.32 4.14 1.91
C LEU A 251 -37.13 2.91 2.76
N TYR A 252 -36.27 3.02 3.77
CA TYR A 252 -35.88 1.94 4.66
C TYR A 252 -36.81 1.87 5.87
N PHE A 253 -37.27 0.66 6.20
CA PHE A 253 -38.00 0.31 7.42
C PHE A 253 -37.20 -0.71 8.21
N LYS A 254 -36.93 -0.41 9.48
CA LYS A 254 -36.30 -1.35 10.40
C LYS A 254 -37.28 -2.49 10.73
N GLY A 255 -36.89 -3.73 10.45
CA GLY A 255 -37.67 -4.93 10.70
C GLY A 255 -37.31 -5.66 12.01
N THR A 256 -36.52 -5.04 12.88
CA THR A 256 -36.17 -5.55 14.21
C THR A 256 -36.64 -4.59 15.30
N ALA A 257 -37.03 -5.11 16.45
CA ALA A 257 -37.33 -4.30 17.61
C ALA A 257 -36.05 -3.68 18.22
N ASP A 258 -36.18 -2.58 18.94
CA ASP A 258 -35.05 -1.96 19.64
C ASP A 258 -34.78 -2.68 20.96
N SER A 259 -33.48 -2.82 21.30
CA SER A 259 -33.09 -3.25 22.64
C SER A 259 -33.52 -2.22 23.68
N THR A 260 -33.96 -2.68 24.83
CA THR A 260 -34.37 -1.84 25.97
C THR A 260 -33.32 -1.91 27.07
N LYS A 261 -33.53 -1.12 28.16
CA LYS A 261 -32.70 -1.23 29.36
C LYS A 261 -33.57 -1.69 30.51
N ASP A 262 -33.04 -2.64 31.32
CA ASP A 262 -33.67 -3.03 32.59
C ASP A 262 -33.45 -1.95 33.67
N ASP A 263 -34.06 -2.17 34.86
CA ASP A 263 -33.97 -1.25 36.00
C ASP A 263 -32.54 -1.09 36.53
N ASP A 264 -31.63 -2.03 36.20
CA ASP A 264 -30.22 -2.00 36.57
C ASP A 264 -29.34 -1.37 35.48
N GLY A 265 -29.94 -0.94 34.36
CA GLY A 265 -29.27 -0.29 33.23
C GLY A 265 -28.59 -1.25 32.23
N ASN A 266 -28.82 -2.57 32.37
CA ASN A 266 -28.30 -3.55 31.41
C ASN A 266 -29.15 -3.56 30.15
N THR A 267 -28.52 -3.83 29.01
CA THR A 267 -29.22 -3.97 27.71
C THR A 267 -30.00 -5.28 27.70
N VAL A 268 -31.28 -5.19 27.39
CA VAL A 268 -32.17 -6.32 27.16
C VAL A 268 -32.45 -6.41 25.67
N GLU A 269 -32.01 -7.50 25.05
CA GLU A 269 -32.26 -7.75 23.65
C GLU A 269 -33.73 -8.13 23.41
N PRO A 270 -34.30 -7.73 22.26
CA PRO A 270 -35.68 -8.06 21.92
C PRO A 270 -35.86 -9.56 21.73
N THR A 271 -37.02 -10.03 22.10
CA THR A 271 -37.45 -11.42 21.90
C THR A 271 -37.74 -11.71 20.42
N ASP A 272 -37.75 -12.99 20.03
CA ASP A 272 -38.14 -13.43 18.67
C ASP A 272 -39.56 -12.97 18.30
N GLU A 273 -40.48 -12.89 19.29
CA GLU A 273 -41.86 -12.45 19.08
C GLU A 273 -41.92 -10.93 18.81
N GLU A 274 -41.14 -10.13 19.52
CA GLU A 274 -41.01 -8.68 19.31
C GLU A 274 -40.37 -8.39 17.95
N ASN A 275 -39.33 -9.11 17.57
CA ASN A 275 -38.70 -9.01 16.25
C ASN A 275 -39.67 -9.41 15.13
N ALA A 276 -40.44 -10.48 15.29
CA ALA A 276 -41.44 -10.89 14.31
C ALA A 276 -42.57 -9.83 14.16
N ALA A 277 -42.98 -9.21 15.25
CA ALA A 277 -43.94 -8.11 15.21
C ALA A 277 -43.39 -6.85 14.51
N ALA A 278 -42.14 -6.49 14.78
CA ALA A 278 -41.46 -5.37 14.11
C ALA A 278 -41.31 -5.61 12.61
N LYS A 279 -40.93 -6.83 12.21
CA LYS A 279 -40.83 -7.22 10.80
C LYS A 279 -42.20 -7.14 10.10
N ALA A 280 -43.25 -7.70 10.69
CA ALA A 280 -44.57 -7.64 10.12
C ALA A 280 -45.08 -6.19 9.96
N LYS A 281 -44.74 -5.31 10.91
CA LYS A 281 -45.07 -3.89 10.80
C LYS A 281 -44.29 -3.23 9.66
N ALA A 282 -42.98 -3.44 9.54
CA ALA A 282 -42.17 -2.91 8.47
C ALA A 282 -42.66 -3.35 7.08
N GLU A 283 -43.02 -4.62 6.92
CA GLU A 283 -43.60 -5.17 5.68
C GLU A 283 -44.96 -4.51 5.35
N SER A 284 -45.81 -4.32 6.35
CA SER A 284 -47.13 -3.66 6.19
C SER A 284 -46.99 -2.20 5.80
N ASP A 285 -46.08 -1.46 6.47
CA ASP A 285 -45.81 -0.05 6.15
C ASP A 285 -45.20 0.10 4.76
N ALA A 286 -44.23 -0.75 4.39
CA ALA A 286 -43.64 -0.77 3.07
C ALA A 286 -44.66 -1.07 1.96
N ALA A 287 -45.59 -2.01 2.20
CA ALA A 287 -46.66 -2.30 1.24
C ALA A 287 -47.62 -1.12 1.07
N ALA A 288 -47.95 -0.41 2.14
CA ALA A 288 -48.79 0.79 2.09
C ALA A 288 -48.10 1.94 1.33
N VAL A 289 -46.80 2.15 1.56
CA VAL A 289 -45.99 3.11 0.81
C VAL A 289 -45.92 2.76 -0.66
N LEU A 290 -45.66 1.48 -1.00
CA LEU A 290 -45.58 1.04 -2.38
C LEU A 290 -46.90 1.30 -3.12
N ALA A 291 -48.06 1.08 -2.50
CA ALA A 291 -49.36 1.35 -3.10
C ALA A 291 -49.56 2.84 -3.42
N ARG A 292 -49.09 3.75 -2.57
CA ARG A 292 -49.12 5.20 -2.79
C ARG A 292 -48.20 5.61 -3.94
N VAL A 293 -46.98 5.08 -3.97
CA VAL A 293 -46.01 5.34 -5.05
C VAL A 293 -46.55 4.82 -6.39
N GLN A 294 -47.13 3.62 -6.43
CA GLN A 294 -47.76 3.10 -7.62
C GLN A 294 -49.01 3.91 -8.02
N GLY A 295 -49.64 4.60 -7.07
CA GLY A 295 -50.70 5.56 -7.30
C GLY A 295 -50.24 6.92 -7.84
N GLY A 296 -48.92 7.13 -7.96
CA GLY A 296 -48.29 8.33 -8.54
C GLY A 296 -47.78 9.36 -7.55
N GLU A 297 -47.76 9.04 -6.23
CA GLU A 297 -47.12 9.91 -5.24
C GLU A 297 -45.59 9.75 -5.29
N ALA A 298 -44.84 10.81 -5.08
CA ALA A 298 -43.38 10.75 -5.00
C ALA A 298 -42.94 10.05 -3.68
N LEU A 299 -41.96 9.13 -3.74
CA LEU A 299 -41.49 8.41 -2.57
C LEU A 299 -40.98 9.35 -1.48
N GLU A 300 -40.29 10.44 -1.85
CA GLU A 300 -39.82 11.48 -0.93
C GLU A 300 -40.96 12.15 -0.15
N ASP A 301 -42.10 12.40 -0.81
CA ASP A 301 -43.26 13.01 -0.15
C ASP A 301 -43.97 12.02 0.78
N VAL A 302 -44.11 10.77 0.32
CA VAL A 302 -44.67 9.70 1.14
C VAL A 302 -43.83 9.42 2.39
N ALA A 303 -42.50 9.51 2.26
CA ALA A 303 -41.56 9.28 3.36
C ALA A 303 -41.79 10.20 4.58
N LYS A 304 -42.29 11.44 4.35
CA LYS A 304 -42.56 12.42 5.41
C LYS A 304 -43.64 11.96 6.40
N ASP A 305 -44.49 11.02 6.01
CA ASP A 305 -45.55 10.46 6.87
C ASP A 305 -45.03 9.31 7.77
N TYR A 306 -43.76 8.91 7.63
CA TYR A 306 -43.14 7.78 8.34
C TYR A 306 -41.88 8.20 9.10
N GLU A 307 -42.04 8.81 10.28
CA GLU A 307 -40.93 9.38 11.07
C GLU A 307 -39.83 8.35 11.43
N SER A 308 -40.17 7.05 11.52
CA SER A 308 -39.21 5.98 11.83
C SER A 308 -38.53 5.37 10.60
N ALA A 309 -38.86 5.84 9.40
CA ALA A 309 -38.28 5.35 8.15
C ALA A 309 -37.19 6.31 7.65
N SER A 310 -36.23 5.79 6.91
CA SER A 310 -35.13 6.58 6.34
C SER A 310 -35.22 6.61 4.82
N TYR A 311 -35.46 7.81 4.26
CA TYR A 311 -35.43 8.06 2.82
C TYR A 311 -34.01 8.32 2.34
N THR A 312 -33.65 7.74 1.19
CA THR A 312 -32.38 7.98 0.51
C THR A 312 -32.61 8.07 -1.00
N SER A 313 -32.04 9.10 -1.62
CA SER A 313 -31.88 9.21 -3.07
C SER A 313 -30.43 8.86 -3.42
N THR A 314 -30.25 7.84 -4.23
CA THR A 314 -28.94 7.32 -4.66
C THR A 314 -28.78 7.60 -6.16
N ASP A 315 -27.73 8.33 -6.55
CA ASP A 315 -27.46 8.66 -7.96
C ASP A 315 -26.41 7.73 -8.60
N ALA A 316 -25.55 7.10 -7.79
CA ALA A 316 -24.47 6.26 -8.27
C ALA A 316 -24.19 5.07 -7.31
N GLY A 317 -25.22 4.27 -7.04
CA GLY A 317 -25.08 3.07 -6.21
C GLY A 317 -24.35 1.95 -6.95
N SER A 318 -23.32 1.37 -6.33
CA SER A 318 -22.61 0.21 -6.88
C SER A 318 -23.34 -1.10 -6.63
N ASN A 319 -23.06 -2.13 -7.44
CA ASN A 319 -23.54 -3.48 -7.20
C ASN A 319 -22.71 -4.16 -6.09
N ASN A 320 -23.15 -4.01 -4.86
CA ASN A 320 -22.50 -4.56 -3.67
C ASN A 320 -23.09 -5.90 -3.21
N GLY A 321 -23.97 -6.52 -4.03
CA GLY A 321 -24.61 -7.81 -3.75
C GLY A 321 -25.72 -7.76 -2.69
N SER A 322 -26.13 -6.57 -2.21
CA SER A 322 -27.29 -6.46 -1.31
C SER A 322 -28.60 -6.74 -2.05
N ASP A 323 -29.66 -7.06 -1.31
CA ASP A 323 -30.98 -7.32 -1.90
C ASP A 323 -31.47 -6.16 -2.76
N VAL A 324 -31.26 -4.91 -2.30
CA VAL A 324 -31.59 -3.71 -3.07
C VAL A 324 -30.72 -3.63 -4.33
N ALA A 325 -29.40 -3.84 -4.22
CA ALA A 325 -28.51 -3.85 -5.38
C ALA A 325 -28.92 -4.93 -6.39
N ASN A 326 -29.16 -6.15 -5.94
CA ASN A 326 -29.61 -7.25 -6.80
C ASN A 326 -30.92 -6.91 -7.52
N TRP A 327 -31.84 -6.20 -6.86
CA TRP A 327 -33.10 -5.80 -7.48
C TRP A 327 -32.89 -4.68 -8.50
N VAL A 328 -32.10 -3.62 -8.20
CA VAL A 328 -31.91 -2.48 -9.12
C VAL A 328 -31.04 -2.82 -10.33
N PHE A 329 -30.10 -3.76 -10.19
CA PHE A 329 -29.24 -4.21 -11.30
C PHE A 329 -29.84 -5.32 -12.16
N ASP A 330 -31.07 -5.79 -11.85
CA ASP A 330 -31.77 -6.72 -12.73
C ASP A 330 -32.06 -6.05 -14.09
N SER A 331 -31.55 -6.68 -15.15
CA SER A 331 -31.60 -6.15 -16.53
C SER A 331 -33.03 -5.94 -17.08
N THR A 332 -34.06 -6.44 -16.39
CA THR A 332 -35.47 -6.26 -16.78
C THR A 332 -36.07 -4.97 -16.25
N ARG A 333 -35.39 -4.23 -15.35
CA ARG A 333 -35.89 -3.01 -14.74
C ARG A 333 -36.07 -1.88 -15.75
N LYS A 334 -37.12 -1.11 -15.53
CA LYS A 334 -37.43 0.11 -16.31
C LYS A 334 -37.63 1.28 -15.37
N ALA A 335 -37.26 2.48 -15.83
CA ALA A 335 -37.45 3.70 -15.06
C ALA A 335 -38.89 3.81 -14.53
N GLY A 336 -39.03 4.05 -13.22
CA GLY A 336 -40.30 4.08 -12.52
C GLY A 336 -40.78 2.73 -11.95
N ASP A 337 -40.06 1.63 -12.23
CA ASP A 337 -40.37 0.36 -11.55
C ASP A 337 -40.16 0.54 -10.05
N SER A 338 -41.09 0.00 -9.27
CA SER A 338 -41.05 0.07 -7.82
C SER A 338 -41.46 -1.25 -7.18
N ALA A 339 -40.81 -1.57 -6.06
CA ALA A 339 -41.07 -2.79 -5.32
C ALA A 339 -40.78 -2.64 -3.82
N VAL A 340 -41.32 -3.55 -3.04
CA VAL A 340 -40.84 -3.87 -1.70
C VAL A 340 -39.70 -4.87 -1.85
N VAL A 341 -38.51 -4.54 -1.35
CA VAL A 341 -37.34 -5.42 -1.24
C VAL A 341 -37.16 -5.72 0.24
N ALA A 342 -37.39 -6.96 0.65
CA ALA A 342 -37.31 -7.38 2.05
C ALA A 342 -36.10 -8.30 2.26
N SER A 343 -35.39 -8.08 3.36
CA SER A 343 -34.38 -8.99 3.92
C SER A 343 -34.88 -9.64 5.19
N ASP A 344 -34.03 -10.41 5.86
CA ASP A 344 -34.40 -11.09 7.11
C ASP A 344 -34.77 -10.10 8.24
N SER A 345 -34.18 -8.92 8.24
CA SER A 345 -34.29 -7.94 9.34
C SER A 345 -34.75 -6.55 8.91
N ASN A 346 -35.00 -6.32 7.62
CA ASN A 346 -35.30 -4.98 7.10
C ASN A 346 -36.23 -5.04 5.89
N CYS A 347 -36.89 -3.90 5.60
CA CYS A 347 -37.76 -3.76 4.43
C CYS A 347 -37.45 -2.45 3.73
N TYR A 348 -37.37 -2.44 2.40
CA TYR A 348 -37.15 -1.26 1.59
C TYR A 348 -38.29 -1.11 0.58
N VAL A 349 -38.80 0.10 0.40
CA VAL A 349 -39.50 0.45 -0.82
C VAL A 349 -38.49 1.10 -1.75
N VAL A 350 -38.33 0.53 -2.94
CA VAL A 350 -37.34 0.99 -3.91
C VAL A 350 -38.04 1.48 -5.17
N VAL A 351 -37.62 2.63 -5.70
CA VAL A 351 -38.06 3.17 -6.99
C VAL A 351 -36.83 3.28 -7.90
N PHE A 352 -36.82 2.51 -8.97
CA PHE A 352 -35.73 2.46 -9.93
C PHE A 352 -35.78 3.65 -10.89
N ARG A 353 -34.62 4.28 -11.15
CA ARG A 353 -34.46 5.35 -12.13
C ARG A 353 -33.67 4.90 -13.35
N SER A 354 -32.44 4.44 -13.16
CA SER A 354 -31.57 3.99 -14.24
C SER A 354 -30.41 3.11 -13.74
N VAL A 355 -29.84 2.36 -14.67
CA VAL A 355 -28.54 1.68 -14.51
C VAL A 355 -27.71 1.98 -15.74
N GLY A 356 -26.44 2.25 -15.55
CA GLY A 356 -25.48 2.46 -16.61
C GLY A 356 -24.21 3.15 -16.14
N ARG A 357 -23.28 3.34 -17.05
CA ARG A 357 -22.02 4.04 -16.78
C ARG A 357 -22.25 5.55 -16.59
N GLN A 358 -21.30 6.20 -15.94
CA GLN A 358 -21.37 7.63 -15.65
C GLN A 358 -20.88 8.47 -16.82
N GLU A 359 -21.83 9.11 -17.54
CA GLU A 359 -21.57 9.87 -18.78
C GLU A 359 -21.26 11.36 -18.55
N TYR A 360 -21.21 11.84 -17.29
CA TYR A 360 -20.90 13.24 -17.05
C TYR A 360 -19.46 13.56 -17.43
N ALA A 361 -19.24 14.77 -18.00
CA ALA A 361 -17.90 15.24 -18.36
C ALA A 361 -17.06 15.49 -17.11
N THR A 362 -15.81 15.01 -17.10
CA THR A 362 -14.80 15.42 -16.12
C THR A 362 -14.39 16.88 -16.36
N LYS A 363 -13.63 17.45 -15.46
CA LYS A 363 -13.30 18.88 -15.49
C LYS A 363 -11.80 19.09 -15.49
N ASP A 364 -11.35 20.05 -16.28
CA ASP A 364 -9.99 20.57 -16.23
C ASP A 364 -9.99 21.94 -15.57
N VAL A 365 -9.09 22.14 -14.63
CA VAL A 365 -8.92 23.39 -13.90
C VAL A 365 -7.45 23.70 -13.67
N ARG A 366 -7.16 24.99 -13.45
CA ARG A 366 -5.94 25.41 -12.75
C ARG A 366 -6.31 25.95 -11.39
N HIS A 367 -5.45 25.73 -10.40
CA HIS A 367 -5.67 26.32 -9.09
C HIS A 367 -4.40 26.83 -8.42
N ILE A 368 -4.60 27.74 -7.47
CA ILE A 368 -3.56 28.26 -6.57
C ILE A 368 -4.04 28.02 -5.16
N LEU A 369 -3.26 27.27 -4.36
CA LEU A 369 -3.57 26.99 -2.96
C LEU A 369 -2.85 28.00 -2.05
N PHE A 370 -3.62 28.64 -1.18
CA PHE A 370 -3.12 29.43 -0.04
C PHE A 370 -3.47 28.69 1.25
N LYS A 371 -2.49 27.98 1.81
CA LYS A 371 -2.66 27.23 3.08
C LYS A 371 -2.85 28.19 4.25
N VAL A 372 -3.72 27.80 5.19
CA VAL A 372 -3.80 28.45 6.51
C VAL A 372 -2.56 28.06 7.30
N ASP A 373 -1.77 29.02 7.72
CA ASP A 373 -0.57 28.75 8.52
C ASP A 373 -0.94 28.53 9.99
N GLU A 374 -0.96 27.28 10.39
CA GLU A 374 -1.21 26.85 11.78
C GLU A 374 0.08 26.58 12.56
N SER A 375 1.25 26.75 11.96
CA SER A 375 2.55 26.34 12.53
C SER A 375 2.91 27.05 13.85
N ALA A 376 2.40 28.26 14.06
CA ALA A 376 2.63 29.07 15.25
C ALA A 376 1.47 29.02 16.24
N LEU A 377 0.39 28.26 15.96
CA LEU A 377 -0.80 28.20 16.79
C LEU A 377 -0.63 27.19 17.94
N ASP A 378 -1.04 27.57 19.13
CA ASP A 378 -1.10 26.69 20.30
C ASP A 378 -2.55 26.23 20.51
N SER A 379 -2.82 24.97 20.22
CA SER A 379 -4.17 24.39 20.33
C SER A 379 -4.74 24.38 21.74
N GLU A 380 -3.91 24.54 22.75
CA GLU A 380 -4.31 24.61 24.16
C GLU A 380 -4.52 26.07 24.65
N ALA A 381 -4.19 27.08 23.83
CA ALA A 381 -4.35 28.48 24.21
C ALA A 381 -5.82 28.94 24.18
N GLU A 382 -6.21 29.77 25.14
CA GLU A 382 -7.55 30.38 25.16
C GLU A 382 -7.84 31.24 23.89
N THR A 383 -6.79 31.69 23.19
CA THR A 383 -6.87 32.50 21.97
C THR A 383 -6.90 31.67 20.69
N TYR A 384 -6.78 30.33 20.77
CA TYR A 384 -6.61 29.47 19.62
C TYR A 384 -7.63 29.72 18.48
N GLU A 385 -8.91 29.79 18.81
CA GLU A 385 -9.96 30.04 17.80
C GLU A 385 -9.86 31.43 17.13
N ALA A 386 -9.45 32.44 17.87
CA ALA A 386 -9.25 33.78 17.35
C ALA A 386 -7.99 33.85 16.45
N ASP A 387 -6.92 33.19 16.86
CA ASP A 387 -5.67 33.13 16.12
C ASP A 387 -5.83 32.29 14.84
N LEU A 388 -6.56 31.17 14.91
CA LEU A 388 -6.91 30.36 13.74
C LEU A 388 -7.77 31.16 12.74
N GLN A 389 -8.76 31.95 13.23
CA GLN A 389 -9.57 32.80 12.36
C GLN A 389 -8.71 33.88 11.68
N ALA A 390 -7.78 34.49 12.42
CA ALA A 390 -6.86 35.47 11.84
C ALA A 390 -5.95 34.85 10.76
N ALA A 391 -5.46 33.61 10.95
CA ALA A 391 -4.71 32.87 9.94
C ALA A 391 -5.56 32.55 8.70
N LYS A 392 -6.83 32.16 8.90
CA LYS A 392 -7.79 31.97 7.79
C LYS A 392 -8.03 33.27 7.02
N ASP A 393 -8.23 34.38 7.72
CA ASP A 393 -8.43 35.69 7.07
C ASP A 393 -7.20 36.15 6.29
N ALA A 394 -6.00 35.88 6.78
CA ALA A 394 -4.75 36.16 6.07
C ALA A 394 -4.63 35.32 4.78
N ALA A 395 -4.90 34.02 4.82
CA ALA A 395 -4.89 33.16 3.65
C ALA A 395 -5.96 33.57 2.62
N LYS A 396 -7.15 33.96 3.10
CA LYS A 396 -8.21 34.50 2.24
C LYS A 396 -7.78 35.77 1.52
N THR A 397 -7.20 36.71 2.26
CA THR A 397 -6.71 37.97 1.70
C THR A 397 -5.64 37.70 0.61
N ALA A 398 -4.70 36.79 0.87
CA ALA A 398 -3.69 36.41 -0.12
C ALA A 398 -4.32 35.83 -1.41
N ALA A 399 -5.36 34.98 -1.27
CA ALA A 399 -6.11 34.44 -2.41
C ALA A 399 -6.86 35.53 -3.19
N GLU A 400 -7.49 36.46 -2.49
CA GLU A 400 -8.19 37.61 -3.11
C GLU A 400 -7.20 38.54 -3.85
N ASP A 401 -6.05 38.83 -3.25
CA ASP A 401 -4.99 39.64 -3.86
C ASP A 401 -4.41 38.98 -5.11
N ALA A 402 -4.15 37.65 -5.05
CA ALA A 402 -3.67 36.90 -6.22
C ALA A 402 -4.67 36.94 -7.39
N LEU A 403 -5.96 36.73 -7.10
CA LEU A 403 -7.00 36.84 -8.13
C LEU A 403 -7.14 38.27 -8.69
N ALA A 404 -7.02 39.27 -7.83
CA ALA A 404 -7.05 40.68 -8.24
C ALA A 404 -5.82 41.03 -9.10
N GLN A 405 -4.62 40.55 -8.73
CA GLN A 405 -3.39 40.71 -9.52
C GLN A 405 -3.56 40.11 -10.92
N TRP A 406 -4.04 38.85 -11.00
CA TRP A 406 -4.29 38.21 -12.28
C TRP A 406 -5.30 39.00 -13.14
N LYS A 407 -6.44 39.44 -12.57
CA LYS A 407 -7.48 40.23 -13.28
C LYS A 407 -6.97 41.57 -13.74
N ALA A 408 -6.05 42.21 -13.05
CA ALA A 408 -5.42 43.46 -13.41
C ALA A 408 -4.34 43.32 -14.49
N GLY A 409 -3.81 42.10 -14.70
CA GLY A 409 -2.81 41.75 -15.70
C GLY A 409 -3.41 41.34 -17.03
N GLU A 410 -2.84 40.33 -17.67
CA GLU A 410 -3.29 39.80 -18.96
C GLU A 410 -4.62 39.02 -18.86
N ALA A 411 -4.92 38.50 -17.69
CA ALA A 411 -6.12 37.71 -17.37
C ALA A 411 -6.36 36.54 -18.35
N THR A 412 -5.28 35.86 -18.74
CA THR A 412 -5.27 34.68 -19.61
C THR A 412 -4.99 33.43 -18.81
N GLU A 413 -5.28 32.26 -19.36
CA GLU A 413 -4.92 30.97 -18.75
C GLU A 413 -3.40 30.87 -18.51
N ASP A 414 -2.57 31.26 -19.48
CA ASP A 414 -1.11 31.25 -19.36
C ASP A 414 -0.61 32.14 -18.22
N SER A 415 -1.20 33.31 -18.04
CA SER A 415 -0.85 34.19 -16.92
C SER A 415 -1.31 33.65 -15.57
N PHE A 416 -2.41 32.90 -15.55
CA PHE A 416 -2.84 32.17 -14.34
C PHE A 416 -1.86 31.02 -13.99
N ALA A 417 -1.43 30.26 -15.00
CA ALA A 417 -0.45 29.21 -14.84
C ALA A 417 0.88 29.74 -14.30
N ALA A 418 1.36 30.86 -14.82
CA ALA A 418 2.58 31.51 -14.31
C ALA A 418 2.43 31.92 -12.83
N LEU A 419 1.27 32.48 -12.47
CA LEU A 419 0.98 32.88 -11.09
C LEU A 419 0.85 31.66 -10.16
N ALA A 420 0.31 30.55 -10.64
CA ALA A 420 0.22 29.31 -9.89
C ALA A 420 1.61 28.73 -9.56
N ASN A 421 2.53 28.75 -10.54
CA ASN A 421 3.91 28.34 -10.30
C ASN A 421 4.66 29.24 -9.29
N GLU A 422 4.26 30.51 -9.17
CA GLU A 422 4.90 31.45 -8.24
C GLU A 422 4.32 31.38 -6.83
N LEU A 423 2.99 31.24 -6.69
CA LEU A 423 2.29 31.48 -5.43
C LEU A 423 1.66 30.24 -4.80
N SER A 424 1.45 29.15 -5.56
CA SER A 424 0.73 28.01 -5.04
C SER A 424 1.53 27.22 -4.01
N ALA A 425 0.91 26.96 -2.87
CA ALA A 425 1.42 26.04 -1.84
C ALA A 425 1.04 24.57 -2.10
N ASP A 426 0.50 24.26 -3.29
CA ASP A 426 0.18 22.90 -3.70
C ASP A 426 1.36 22.27 -4.46
N ASP A 427 2.15 21.45 -3.79
CA ASP A 427 3.34 20.82 -4.35
C ASP A 427 3.02 19.85 -5.50
N GLY A 428 1.77 19.36 -5.58
CA GLY A 428 1.31 18.47 -6.66
C GLY A 428 1.08 19.17 -8.00
N SER A 429 0.95 20.50 -8.01
CA SER A 429 0.62 21.24 -9.24
C SER A 429 1.37 22.57 -9.45
N ASN A 430 2.14 23.03 -8.45
CA ASN A 430 2.84 24.32 -8.52
C ASN A 430 4.00 24.38 -9.53
N THR A 431 4.34 23.28 -10.17
CA THR A 431 5.38 23.20 -11.23
C THR A 431 4.78 23.05 -12.63
N ASN A 432 3.47 22.74 -12.73
CA ASN A 432 2.76 22.58 -14.00
C ASN A 432 1.68 23.65 -14.24
N GLY A 433 1.78 24.79 -13.55
CA GLY A 433 0.82 25.91 -13.68
C GLY A 433 -0.49 25.66 -12.94
N GLY A 434 -0.47 24.88 -11.88
CA GLY A 434 -1.66 24.56 -11.08
C GLY A 434 -2.67 23.67 -11.79
N LEU A 435 -2.28 22.95 -12.86
CA LEU A 435 -3.20 22.19 -13.72
C LEU A 435 -3.58 20.85 -13.09
N TYR A 436 -4.89 20.62 -13.00
CA TYR A 436 -5.51 19.32 -12.77
C TYR A 436 -6.44 18.99 -13.93
N THR A 437 -6.30 17.83 -14.52
CA THR A 437 -7.13 17.33 -15.62
C THR A 437 -8.01 16.17 -15.20
N LYS A 438 -9.09 15.94 -15.92
CA LYS A 438 -10.00 14.80 -15.73
C LYS A 438 -10.53 14.70 -14.30
N ILE A 439 -10.70 15.83 -13.60
CA ILE A 439 -11.32 15.83 -12.26
C ILE A 439 -12.73 15.25 -12.36
N TYR A 440 -13.03 14.29 -11.49
CA TYR A 440 -14.36 13.69 -11.39
C TYR A 440 -15.07 14.08 -10.10
N LYS A 441 -16.39 13.87 -10.04
CA LYS A 441 -17.22 14.23 -8.89
C LYS A 441 -16.74 13.57 -7.60
N ASN A 442 -16.64 14.36 -6.54
CA ASN A 442 -16.18 13.96 -5.20
C ASN A 442 -14.69 13.56 -5.10
N GLN A 443 -13.88 13.88 -6.08
CA GLN A 443 -12.43 13.70 -6.02
C GLN A 443 -11.75 14.75 -5.15
N MET A 444 -12.21 16.00 -5.25
CA MET A 444 -11.69 17.13 -4.50
C MET A 444 -12.54 17.41 -3.25
N VAL A 445 -12.04 18.29 -2.35
CA VAL A 445 -12.83 18.76 -1.21
C VAL A 445 -14.16 19.34 -1.69
N THR A 446 -15.20 19.23 -0.87
CA THR A 446 -16.59 19.47 -1.26
C THR A 446 -16.79 20.81 -1.98
N GLU A 447 -16.30 21.90 -1.42
CA GLU A 447 -16.51 23.24 -1.96
C GLU A 447 -15.80 23.46 -3.31
N PHE A 448 -14.62 22.83 -3.47
CA PHE A 448 -13.91 22.83 -4.74
C PHE A 448 -14.67 22.00 -5.79
N ASN A 449 -15.11 20.80 -5.41
CA ASN A 449 -15.90 19.93 -6.26
C ASN A 449 -17.18 20.62 -6.74
N ASP A 450 -17.96 21.18 -5.81
CA ASP A 450 -19.24 21.84 -6.11
C ASP A 450 -19.05 23.04 -7.02
N TRP A 451 -17.96 23.80 -6.81
CA TRP A 451 -17.63 24.91 -7.69
C TRP A 451 -17.31 24.43 -9.11
N CYS A 452 -16.51 23.38 -9.28
CA CYS A 452 -16.13 22.85 -10.59
C CYS A 452 -17.31 22.22 -11.35
N PHE A 453 -18.23 21.56 -10.64
CA PHE A 453 -19.37 20.86 -11.24
C PHE A 453 -20.67 21.68 -11.29
N ASP A 454 -20.63 22.97 -10.94
CA ASP A 454 -21.75 23.86 -11.17
C ASP A 454 -22.04 23.95 -12.67
N ALA A 455 -23.28 23.63 -13.05
CA ALA A 455 -23.70 23.58 -14.47
C ALA A 455 -23.58 24.90 -15.22
N SER A 456 -23.40 26.03 -14.53
CA SER A 456 -23.23 27.35 -15.13
C SER A 456 -21.77 27.68 -15.51
N ARG A 457 -20.80 26.85 -15.13
CA ARG A 457 -19.37 27.12 -15.39
C ARG A 457 -19.04 27.17 -16.86
N GLN A 458 -18.22 28.16 -17.20
CA GLN A 458 -17.70 28.35 -18.55
C GLN A 458 -16.17 28.49 -18.50
N SER A 459 -15.49 28.07 -19.57
CA SER A 459 -14.04 28.26 -19.69
C SER A 459 -13.66 29.73 -19.46
N GLY A 460 -12.67 29.93 -18.60
CA GLY A 460 -12.22 31.24 -18.15
C GLY A 460 -12.90 31.77 -16.87
N ASP A 461 -13.91 31.06 -16.33
CA ASP A 461 -14.48 31.41 -15.03
C ASP A 461 -13.43 31.22 -13.92
N THR A 462 -13.47 32.16 -12.96
CA THR A 462 -12.60 32.10 -11.78
C THR A 462 -13.40 32.24 -10.51
N GLY A 463 -12.93 31.57 -9.45
CA GLY A 463 -13.53 31.63 -8.13
C GLY A 463 -12.53 31.44 -7.01
N ILE A 464 -12.96 31.73 -5.78
CA ILE A 464 -12.22 31.43 -4.58
C ILE A 464 -13.11 30.58 -3.70
N VAL A 465 -12.62 29.40 -3.29
CA VAL A 465 -13.32 28.51 -2.36
C VAL A 465 -12.40 28.16 -1.18
N TYR A 466 -12.99 28.00 -0.01
CA TYR A 466 -12.29 27.46 1.16
C TYR A 466 -12.41 25.96 1.13
N GLY A 467 -11.31 25.25 1.33
CA GLY A 467 -11.26 23.80 1.43
C GLY A 467 -10.56 23.34 2.71
N GLU A 468 -11.05 22.27 3.30
CA GLU A 468 -10.46 21.66 4.49
C GLU A 468 -10.43 20.14 4.35
N SER A 469 -9.28 19.55 4.67
CA SER A 469 -9.08 18.11 4.75
C SER A 469 -8.28 17.76 6.02
N SER A 470 -8.01 16.49 6.24
CA SER A 470 -7.13 16.07 7.34
C SER A 470 -5.69 16.61 7.22
N ASN A 471 -5.26 17.00 6.03
CA ASN A 471 -3.87 17.36 5.73
C ASN A 471 -3.64 18.86 5.60
N TYR A 472 -4.67 19.63 5.32
CA TYR A 472 -4.56 21.08 5.16
C TYR A 472 -5.90 21.78 5.34
N LYS A 473 -5.84 23.08 5.63
CA LYS A 473 -6.91 24.06 5.51
C LYS A 473 -6.40 25.17 4.60
N GLY A 474 -7.22 25.66 3.66
CA GLY A 474 -6.76 26.70 2.76
C GLY A 474 -7.81 27.25 1.81
N TYR A 475 -7.43 28.31 1.11
CA TYR A 475 -8.24 28.90 0.05
C TYR A 475 -7.66 28.53 -1.31
N HIS A 476 -8.52 28.06 -2.21
CA HIS A 476 -8.20 27.75 -3.59
C HIS A 476 -8.69 28.87 -4.48
N VAL A 477 -7.80 29.51 -5.21
CA VAL A 477 -8.18 30.31 -6.38
C VAL A 477 -8.25 29.35 -7.55
N ILE A 478 -9.41 29.25 -8.20
CA ILE A 478 -9.65 28.27 -9.28
C ILE A 478 -9.89 29.03 -10.58
N TYR A 479 -9.31 28.54 -11.67
CA TYR A 479 -9.58 28.91 -13.05
C TYR A 479 -10.15 27.68 -13.77
N PHE A 480 -11.35 27.80 -14.32
CA PHE A 480 -12.00 26.72 -15.07
C PHE A 480 -11.47 26.67 -16.50
N VAL A 481 -10.75 25.59 -16.84
CA VAL A 481 -10.22 25.39 -18.19
C VAL A 481 -11.32 24.88 -19.11
N GLY A 482 -12.08 23.87 -18.68
CA GLY A 482 -13.19 23.33 -19.46
C GLY A 482 -13.67 21.95 -19.01
N ASP A 483 -14.58 21.42 -19.82
CA ASP A 483 -15.00 20.03 -19.75
C ASP A 483 -13.97 19.15 -20.47
N ASP A 484 -13.73 17.96 -19.93
CA ASP A 484 -12.91 16.92 -20.54
C ASP A 484 -13.76 15.65 -20.78
N VAL A 485 -13.12 14.54 -21.06
CA VAL A 485 -13.76 13.27 -21.40
C VAL A 485 -14.81 12.81 -20.38
N PRO A 486 -15.83 12.06 -20.79
CA PRO A 486 -16.77 11.44 -19.85
C PRO A 486 -16.08 10.59 -18.79
N TYR A 487 -16.57 10.64 -17.56
CA TYR A 487 -15.94 9.94 -16.43
C TYR A 487 -15.76 8.43 -16.63
N TRP A 488 -16.73 7.77 -17.32
CA TRP A 488 -16.57 6.35 -17.63
C TRP A 488 -15.32 6.03 -18.45
N GLN A 489 -14.87 6.98 -19.31
CA GLN A 489 -13.64 6.79 -20.09
C GLN A 489 -12.41 6.84 -19.17
N VAL A 490 -12.39 7.74 -18.19
CA VAL A 490 -11.32 7.78 -17.18
C VAL A 490 -11.26 6.47 -16.37
N GLN A 491 -12.43 5.98 -15.95
CA GLN A 491 -12.51 4.71 -15.22
C GLN A 491 -12.02 3.53 -16.09
N ALA A 492 -12.48 3.45 -17.33
CA ALA A 492 -12.10 2.38 -18.25
C ALA A 492 -10.61 2.46 -18.64
N GLU A 493 -10.08 3.67 -18.87
CA GLU A 493 -8.67 3.92 -19.15
C GLU A 493 -7.78 3.44 -18.00
N ASN A 494 -8.10 3.82 -16.77
CA ASN A 494 -7.33 3.40 -15.59
C ASN A 494 -7.40 1.89 -15.37
N ALA A 495 -8.57 1.28 -15.52
CA ALA A 495 -8.75 -0.15 -15.34
C ALA A 495 -8.04 -0.96 -16.43
N LEU A 496 -8.12 -0.53 -17.69
CA LEU A 496 -7.43 -1.18 -18.81
C LEU A 496 -5.91 -1.03 -18.69
N ARG A 497 -5.43 0.16 -18.32
CA ARG A 497 -4.01 0.44 -18.05
C ARG A 497 -3.45 -0.47 -16.96
N ASN A 498 -4.18 -0.64 -15.85
CA ASN A 498 -3.79 -1.57 -14.79
C ASN A 498 -3.73 -3.01 -15.32
N THR A 499 -4.76 -3.45 -16.06
CA THR A 499 -4.81 -4.79 -16.65
C THR A 499 -3.62 -5.05 -17.58
N ASP A 500 -3.30 -4.10 -18.45
CA ASP A 500 -2.20 -4.25 -19.41
C ASP A 500 -0.83 -4.18 -18.72
N THR A 501 -0.70 -3.36 -17.67
CA THR A 501 0.52 -3.30 -16.85
C THR A 501 0.73 -4.60 -16.09
N GLU A 502 -0.33 -5.16 -15.48
CA GLU A 502 -0.27 -6.47 -14.82
C GLU A 502 0.08 -7.59 -15.81
N ALA A 503 -0.56 -7.61 -16.99
CA ALA A 503 -0.26 -8.58 -18.01
C ALA A 503 1.19 -8.49 -18.54
N TRP A 504 1.73 -7.28 -18.64
CA TRP A 504 3.14 -7.07 -18.98
C TRP A 504 4.07 -7.62 -17.90
N LEU A 505 3.81 -7.34 -16.61
CA LEU A 505 4.58 -7.86 -15.48
C LEU A 505 4.52 -9.39 -15.40
N ASP A 506 3.34 -9.97 -15.57
CA ASP A 506 3.18 -11.43 -15.62
C ASP A 506 3.95 -12.03 -16.82
N GLY A 507 3.92 -11.37 -17.98
CA GLY A 507 4.71 -11.77 -19.14
C GLY A 507 6.22 -11.76 -18.90
N LEU A 508 6.74 -10.80 -18.12
CA LEU A 508 8.15 -10.80 -17.70
C LEU A 508 8.47 -12.00 -16.81
N LEU A 509 7.60 -12.28 -15.83
CA LEU A 509 7.76 -13.42 -14.91
C LEU A 509 7.68 -14.77 -15.64
N ASP A 510 6.71 -14.94 -16.53
CA ASP A 510 6.49 -16.18 -17.29
C ASP A 510 7.65 -16.49 -18.24
N SER A 511 8.34 -15.47 -18.72
CA SER A 511 9.51 -15.62 -19.61
C SER A 511 10.81 -15.90 -18.86
N ALA A 512 10.83 -15.75 -17.52
CA ALA A 512 12.02 -15.82 -16.70
C ALA A 512 12.27 -17.23 -16.14
N ASP A 513 13.55 -17.62 -16.09
CA ASP A 513 13.99 -18.82 -15.35
C ASP A 513 14.29 -18.44 -13.90
N VAL A 514 13.33 -18.75 -13.01
CA VAL A 514 13.41 -18.46 -11.56
C VAL A 514 13.59 -19.75 -10.79
N VAL A 515 14.77 -19.95 -10.21
CA VAL A 515 15.13 -21.18 -9.49
C VAL A 515 15.41 -20.88 -8.03
N GLN A 516 14.68 -21.53 -7.13
CA GLN A 516 14.98 -21.48 -5.70
C GLN A 516 16.17 -22.40 -5.38
N GLU A 517 17.12 -21.86 -4.64
CA GLU A 517 18.39 -22.51 -4.31
C GLU A 517 18.51 -22.86 -2.82
N ASN A 518 19.55 -23.62 -2.47
CA ASN A 518 19.78 -24.06 -1.08
C ASN A 518 19.88 -22.93 -0.05
N GLY A 519 20.14 -21.69 -0.45
CA GLY A 519 20.17 -20.52 0.42
C GLY A 519 18.81 -20.16 1.00
N MET A 520 17.70 -20.59 0.38
CA MET A 520 16.33 -20.35 0.87
C MET A 520 16.10 -20.87 2.30
N LYS A 521 16.80 -21.90 2.74
CA LYS A 521 16.74 -22.39 4.14
C LYS A 521 17.20 -21.36 5.19
N HIS A 522 17.82 -20.26 4.75
CA HIS A 522 18.31 -19.20 5.63
C HIS A 522 17.40 -17.96 5.63
N VAL A 523 16.37 -17.93 4.79
CA VAL A 523 15.34 -16.90 4.72
C VAL A 523 14.26 -17.19 5.76
N GLY A 524 13.90 -16.20 6.59
CA GLY A 524 12.88 -16.34 7.64
C GLY A 524 13.39 -16.64 9.04
#